data_6a0efd756c5d2d954e5e775e77e31335
#
_entry.id   6a0efd756c5d2d954e5e775e77e31335
#
_cell.length_a   1.000
_cell.length_b   1.000
_cell.length_c   1.000
_cell.angle_alpha   90.00
_cell.angle_beta   90.00
_cell.angle_gamma   90.00
#
_symmetry.space_group_name_H-M   'P 1'
#
loop_
_entity.id
_entity.type
_entity.pdbx_description
1 polymer ?
#
loop_
_entity_poly.entity_id
_entity_poly.type
_entity_poly.pdbx_seq_one_letter_code
_entity_poly.pdbx_strand_id
1 'polypeptide(L)'
;MKHAFSKQKGFTLIEMLVVISIIGILSAVLYASFGEARVTARNRSLQAEIREVQLSLELYKAQNGRYPEVPSSPCGSDTFVGRKADSTNAACVTAYIANLIPDYISELPSHQLSANANCNISYQVANDGSWYKLTAERCHAGATTAAEGVQVGDEFARCLNSCGISCTSIVATEAFYESYAVYSAGGECQ
;
A
#
# COMPACT_ATOMS: atom_id res chain seq x y z
N MET A 1 36.95 61.00 22.73
CA MET A 1 36.17 60.09 21.84
C MET A 1 34.79 59.92 22.42
N LYS A 2 33.72 60.43 21.77
CA LYS A 2 32.35 60.27 22.20
C LYS A 2 31.75 59.10 21.38
N HIS A 3 31.50 57.97 22.00
CA HIS A 3 30.78 56.87 21.38
C HIS A 3 29.30 57.26 21.29
N ALA A 4 28.81 57.43 20.08
CA ALA A 4 27.39 57.62 19.78
C ALA A 4 26.70 56.25 19.90
N PHE A 5 25.92 56.03 20.96
CA PHE A 5 25.04 54.89 21.08
C PHE A 5 23.93 55.04 20.02
N SER A 6 23.97 54.17 19.01
CA SER A 6 22.86 54.03 18.06
C SER A 6 21.63 53.51 18.86
N LYS A 7 20.52 54.26 18.81
CA LYS A 7 19.23 53.83 19.35
C LYS A 7 18.75 52.65 18.50
N GLN A 8 18.85 51.44 19.04
CA GLN A 8 18.19 50.28 18.44
C GLN A 8 16.68 50.44 18.58
N LYS A 9 15.98 50.42 17.45
CA LYS A 9 14.52 50.42 17.42
C LYS A 9 14.05 49.04 17.85
N GLY A 10 13.37 48.93 18.96
CA GLY A 10 12.71 47.70 19.39
C GLY A 10 11.42 47.46 18.60
N PHE A 11 11.02 46.20 18.48
CA PHE A 11 9.72 45.81 17.90
C PHE A 11 8.54 46.30 18.75
N THR A 12 7.48 46.70 18.07
CA THR A 12 6.23 47.06 18.77
C THR A 12 5.43 45.81 19.09
N LEU A 13 4.61 45.85 20.15
CA LEU A 13 3.76 44.75 20.55
C LEU A 13 2.76 44.38 19.45
N ILE A 14 2.27 45.38 18.70
CA ILE A 14 1.34 45.19 17.59
C ILE A 14 1.98 44.47 16.40
N GLU A 15 3.24 44.74 16.08
CA GLU A 15 3.97 44.03 15.01
C GLU A 15 4.09 42.54 15.33
N MET A 16 4.40 42.21 16.59
CA MET A 16 4.45 40.79 17.00
C MET A 16 3.08 40.13 16.98
N LEU A 17 2.03 40.86 17.40
CA LEU A 17 0.67 40.30 17.43
C LEU A 17 0.17 40.00 16.01
N VAL A 18 0.42 40.86 15.04
CA VAL A 18 0.04 40.65 13.64
C VAL A 18 0.80 39.42 13.06
N VAL A 19 2.10 39.33 13.32
CA VAL A 19 2.92 38.19 12.82
C VAL A 19 2.42 36.87 13.34
N ILE A 20 2.19 36.74 14.65
CA ILE A 20 1.68 35.47 15.21
C ILE A 20 0.26 35.13 14.73
N SER A 21 -0.57 36.15 14.47
CA SER A 21 -1.91 35.96 13.91
C SER A 21 -1.84 35.38 12.49
N ILE A 22 -0.97 35.90 11.64
CA ILE A 22 -0.77 35.43 10.27
C ILE A 22 -0.21 34.00 10.28
N ILE A 23 0.81 33.75 11.11
CA ILE A 23 1.40 32.38 11.24
C ILE A 23 0.35 31.40 11.74
N GLY A 24 -0.49 31.80 12.70
CA GLY A 24 -1.59 30.97 13.21
C GLY A 24 -2.58 30.55 12.13
N ILE A 25 -3.02 31.50 11.28
CA ILE A 25 -3.94 31.24 10.17
C ILE A 25 -3.29 30.33 9.13
N LEU A 26 -2.05 30.63 8.72
CA LEU A 26 -1.34 29.81 7.75
C LEU A 26 -1.10 28.38 8.25
N SER A 27 -0.73 28.24 9.52
CA SER A 27 -0.53 26.93 10.14
C SER A 27 -1.80 26.09 10.17
N ALA A 28 -2.97 26.70 10.42
CA ALA A 28 -4.24 25.99 10.44
C ALA A 28 -4.61 25.40 9.07
N VAL A 29 -4.39 26.17 7.99
CA VAL A 29 -4.65 25.71 6.61
C VAL A 29 -3.68 24.58 6.23
N LEU A 30 -2.40 24.73 6.54
CA LEU A 30 -1.37 23.71 6.26
C LEU A 30 -1.66 22.40 6.99
N TYR A 31 -2.09 22.47 8.25
CA TYR A 31 -2.36 21.28 9.04
C TYR A 31 -3.48 20.40 8.44
N ALA A 32 -4.55 21.01 7.92
CA ALA A 32 -5.62 20.30 7.24
C ALA A 32 -5.15 19.59 5.98
N SER A 33 -4.32 20.25 5.15
CA SER A 33 -3.80 19.70 3.89
C SER A 33 -2.80 18.56 4.10
N PHE A 34 -2.04 18.55 5.21
CA PHE A 34 -1.06 17.50 5.48
C PHE A 34 -1.69 16.13 5.75
N GLY A 35 -2.91 16.06 6.27
CA GLY A 35 -3.63 14.80 6.50
C GLY A 35 -3.81 14.02 5.19
N GLU A 36 -4.42 14.64 4.19
CA GLU A 36 -4.69 14.03 2.88
C GLU A 36 -3.40 13.69 2.12
N ALA A 37 -2.40 14.57 2.17
CA ALA A 37 -1.12 14.34 1.52
C ALA A 37 -0.41 13.10 2.07
N ARG A 38 -0.46 12.86 3.39
CA ARG A 38 0.11 11.67 4.03
C ARG A 38 -0.61 10.38 3.61
N VAL A 39 -1.95 10.41 3.54
CA VAL A 39 -2.76 9.28 3.08
C VAL A 39 -2.40 8.94 1.63
N THR A 40 -2.39 9.93 0.76
CA THR A 40 -2.03 9.75 -0.66
C THR A 40 -0.60 9.22 -0.81
N ALA A 41 0.35 9.75 -0.06
CA ALA A 41 1.73 9.28 -0.10
C ALA A 41 1.87 7.81 0.32
N ARG A 42 1.17 7.39 1.37
CA ARG A 42 1.15 5.98 1.83
C ARG A 42 0.58 5.04 0.78
N ASN A 43 -0.56 5.41 0.18
CA ASN A 43 -1.20 4.62 -0.86
C ASN A 43 -0.28 4.44 -2.07
N ARG A 44 0.39 5.51 -2.50
CA ARG A 44 1.37 5.46 -3.60
C ARG A 44 2.62 4.65 -3.25
N SER A 45 3.11 4.74 -2.01
CA SER A 45 4.24 3.92 -1.55
C SER A 45 3.91 2.44 -1.64
N LEU A 46 2.75 2.03 -1.12
CA LEU A 46 2.31 0.65 -1.18
C LEU A 46 2.10 0.16 -2.63
N GLN A 47 1.52 0.98 -3.49
CA GLN A 47 1.39 0.65 -4.92
C GLN A 47 2.76 0.45 -5.59
N ALA A 48 3.74 1.28 -5.26
CA ALA A 48 5.11 1.13 -5.78
C ALA A 48 5.76 -0.16 -5.28
N GLU A 49 5.62 -0.49 -4.01
CA GLU A 49 6.13 -1.74 -3.41
C GLU A 49 5.48 -2.98 -4.05
N ILE A 50 4.15 -2.98 -4.24
CA ILE A 50 3.43 -4.07 -4.92
C ILE A 50 3.91 -4.23 -6.36
N ARG A 51 4.18 -3.13 -7.07
CA ARG A 51 4.70 -3.15 -8.43
C ARG A 51 6.13 -3.68 -8.49
N GLU A 52 6.95 -3.36 -7.50
CA GLU A 52 8.30 -3.93 -7.39
C GLU A 52 8.26 -5.45 -7.22
N VAL A 53 7.37 -5.96 -6.37
CA VAL A 53 7.13 -7.40 -6.24
C VAL A 53 6.64 -8.01 -7.56
N GLN A 54 5.72 -7.34 -8.25
CA GLN A 54 5.25 -7.78 -9.57
C GLN A 54 6.40 -7.98 -10.56
N LEU A 55 7.28 -6.99 -10.68
CA LEU A 55 8.44 -7.07 -11.56
C LEU A 55 9.40 -8.22 -11.16
N SER A 56 9.60 -8.41 -9.87
CA SER A 56 10.42 -9.50 -9.34
C SER A 56 9.82 -10.88 -9.64
N LEU A 57 8.49 -11.01 -9.56
CA LEU A 57 7.76 -12.24 -9.93
C LEU A 57 7.90 -12.56 -11.42
N GLU A 58 7.78 -11.56 -12.29
CA GLU A 58 7.96 -11.75 -13.74
C GLU A 58 9.40 -12.11 -14.08
N LEU A 59 10.39 -11.51 -13.40
CA LEU A 59 11.80 -11.85 -13.57
C LEU A 59 12.09 -13.30 -13.11
N TYR A 60 11.53 -13.68 -11.95
CA TYR A 60 11.64 -15.06 -11.47
C TYR A 60 11.07 -16.06 -12.48
N LYS A 61 9.86 -15.79 -13.01
CA LYS A 61 9.22 -16.64 -14.03
C LYS A 61 10.05 -16.72 -15.29
N ALA A 62 10.63 -15.61 -15.75
CA ALA A 62 11.46 -15.59 -16.94
C ALA A 62 12.68 -16.50 -16.81
N GLN A 63 13.25 -16.65 -15.61
CA GLN A 63 14.42 -17.48 -15.33
C GLN A 63 14.06 -18.93 -14.98
N ASN A 64 12.94 -19.15 -14.29
CA ASN A 64 12.57 -20.46 -13.74
C ASN A 64 11.41 -21.14 -14.48
N GLY A 65 10.77 -20.47 -15.45
CA GLY A 65 9.66 -20.99 -16.25
C GLY A 65 8.30 -20.99 -15.54
N ARG A 66 8.26 -20.71 -14.24
CA ARG A 66 7.05 -20.67 -13.41
C ARG A 66 7.16 -19.61 -12.33
N TYR A 67 6.03 -19.19 -11.77
CA TYR A 67 6.03 -18.31 -10.60
C TYR A 67 6.48 -19.04 -9.34
N PRO A 68 7.07 -18.31 -8.36
CA PRO A 68 7.56 -18.91 -7.13
C PRO A 68 6.40 -19.49 -6.31
N GLU A 69 6.69 -20.56 -5.58
CA GLU A 69 5.73 -21.19 -4.68
C GLU A 69 5.54 -20.37 -3.39
N VAL A 70 4.49 -20.69 -2.66
CA VAL A 70 4.37 -20.24 -1.28
C VAL A 70 5.26 -21.10 -0.38
N PRO A 71 5.75 -20.54 0.75
CA PRO A 71 6.50 -21.32 1.73
C PRO A 71 5.67 -22.51 2.27
N SER A 72 6.35 -23.47 2.85
CA SER A 72 5.69 -24.56 3.57
C SER A 72 4.98 -24.04 4.83
N SER A 73 4.11 -24.86 5.42
CA SER A 73 3.53 -24.54 6.74
C SER A 73 4.61 -24.08 7.74
N PRO A 74 4.35 -23.03 8.57
CA PRO A 74 3.03 -22.44 8.86
C PRO A 74 2.60 -21.29 7.92
N CYS A 75 3.40 -20.90 6.93
CA CYS A 75 3.16 -19.70 6.11
C CYS A 75 2.24 -19.96 4.91
N GLY A 76 2.39 -21.11 4.28
CA GLY A 76 1.57 -21.49 3.12
C GLY A 76 0.49 -22.49 3.49
N SER A 77 -0.64 -22.37 2.82
CA SER A 77 -1.77 -23.31 2.89
C SER A 77 -2.29 -23.61 1.50
N ASP A 78 -2.83 -24.81 1.33
CA ASP A 78 -3.52 -25.19 0.10
C ASP A 78 -4.89 -24.51 0.04
N THR A 79 -5.25 -24.07 -1.16
CA THR A 79 -6.56 -23.52 -1.48
C THR A 79 -7.21 -24.37 -2.57
N PHE A 80 -8.49 -24.14 -2.83
CA PHE A 80 -9.22 -24.89 -3.87
C PHE A 80 -8.58 -24.73 -5.28
N VAL A 81 -7.94 -23.59 -5.55
CA VAL A 81 -7.40 -23.24 -6.88
C VAL A 81 -5.87 -23.14 -6.93
N GLY A 82 -5.19 -23.39 -5.81
CA GLY A 82 -3.74 -23.25 -5.73
C GLY A 82 -3.26 -23.22 -4.30
N ARG A 83 -2.16 -22.50 -4.06
CA ARG A 83 -1.59 -22.31 -2.71
C ARG A 83 -1.56 -20.81 -2.36
N LYS A 84 -1.81 -20.49 -1.11
CA LYS A 84 -1.82 -19.12 -0.59
C LYS A 84 -0.95 -18.99 0.66
N ALA A 85 -0.23 -17.90 0.76
CA ALA A 85 0.42 -17.46 1.98
C ALA A 85 0.10 -15.99 2.24
N ASP A 86 0.12 -15.57 3.51
CA ASP A 86 -0.15 -14.20 3.88
C ASP A 86 0.78 -13.69 4.98
N SER A 87 0.81 -12.38 5.15
CA SER A 87 1.65 -11.68 6.11
C SER A 87 1.06 -11.60 7.52
N THR A 88 -0.09 -12.21 7.79
CA THR A 88 -0.75 -12.13 9.12
C THR A 88 -0.02 -12.93 10.19
N ASN A 89 0.67 -13.99 9.82
CA ASN A 89 1.50 -14.75 10.74
C ASN A 89 2.85 -14.04 10.93
N ALA A 90 3.24 -13.76 12.16
CA ALA A 90 4.48 -13.07 12.49
C ALA A 90 5.74 -13.74 11.90
N ALA A 91 5.74 -15.07 11.72
CA ALA A 91 6.83 -15.80 11.07
C ALA A 91 6.84 -15.63 9.53
N CYS A 92 5.77 -15.09 8.94
CA CYS A 92 5.54 -15.04 7.51
C CYS A 92 5.52 -13.61 6.95
N VAL A 93 5.62 -12.60 7.81
CA VAL A 93 5.54 -11.17 7.44
C VAL A 93 6.49 -10.79 6.31
N THR A 94 7.66 -11.42 6.25
CA THR A 94 8.70 -11.15 5.25
C THR A 94 9.01 -12.35 4.36
N ALA A 95 8.23 -13.41 4.42
CA ALA A 95 8.58 -14.69 3.75
C ALA A 95 7.35 -15.39 3.14
N TYR A 96 6.31 -14.66 2.74
CA TYR A 96 5.11 -15.26 2.14
C TYR A 96 5.27 -15.64 0.65
N ILE A 97 6.41 -15.34 0.02
CA ILE A 97 6.80 -15.82 -1.31
C ILE A 97 8.14 -16.53 -1.21
N ALA A 98 8.18 -17.80 -1.58
CA ALA A 98 9.41 -18.59 -1.49
C ALA A 98 10.42 -18.19 -2.58
N ASN A 99 11.71 -18.23 -2.26
CA ASN A 99 12.82 -18.04 -3.20
C ASN A 99 12.82 -16.71 -3.97
N LEU A 100 12.12 -15.69 -3.50
CA LEU A 100 12.15 -14.38 -4.11
C LEU A 100 13.23 -13.48 -3.48
N ILE A 101 13.43 -13.62 -2.18
CA ILE A 101 14.47 -12.92 -1.42
C ILE A 101 15.71 -13.83 -1.30
N PRO A 102 16.95 -13.32 -1.42
CA PRO A 102 17.33 -11.93 -1.74
C PRO A 102 17.55 -11.68 -3.24
N ASP A 103 17.46 -12.70 -4.09
CA ASP A 103 17.99 -12.68 -5.46
C ASP A 103 17.20 -11.77 -6.41
N TYR A 104 15.91 -11.60 -6.18
CA TYR A 104 15.00 -10.84 -7.05
C TYR A 104 14.46 -9.55 -6.39
N ILE A 105 14.38 -9.54 -5.07
CA ILE A 105 13.96 -8.39 -4.27
C ILE A 105 14.67 -8.43 -2.92
N SER A 106 14.97 -7.27 -2.35
CA SER A 106 15.65 -7.19 -1.06
C SER A 106 14.75 -7.56 0.12
N GLU A 107 13.50 -7.15 0.06
CA GLU A 107 12.48 -7.44 1.09
C GLU A 107 11.09 -7.44 0.47
N LEU A 108 10.14 -8.14 1.10
CA LEU A 108 8.74 -8.14 0.70
C LEU A 108 7.98 -7.03 1.48
N PRO A 109 6.99 -6.37 0.84
CA PRO A 109 6.12 -5.42 1.54
C PRO A 109 5.51 -6.04 2.78
N SER A 110 5.48 -5.29 3.88
CA SER A 110 4.85 -5.71 5.12
C SER A 110 3.65 -4.82 5.46
N HIS A 111 2.62 -5.41 6.07
CA HIS A 111 1.40 -4.69 6.47
C HIS A 111 1.62 -3.63 7.56
N GLN A 112 2.78 -3.62 8.22
CA GLN A 112 3.10 -2.69 9.30
C GLN A 112 3.16 -1.22 8.84
N LEU A 113 3.30 -0.98 7.54
CA LEU A 113 3.31 0.36 6.96
C LEU A 113 1.91 0.93 6.72
N SER A 114 0.87 0.11 6.79
CA SER A 114 -0.50 0.56 6.61
C SER A 114 -1.05 1.32 7.81
N ALA A 115 -1.83 2.36 7.55
CA ALA A 115 -2.61 3.05 8.57
C ALA A 115 -3.78 2.20 9.09
N ASN A 116 -4.10 1.10 8.41
CA ASN A 116 -5.17 0.18 8.78
C ASN A 116 -4.58 -1.06 9.45
N ALA A 117 -4.94 -1.28 10.71
CA ALA A 117 -4.50 -2.45 11.48
C ALA A 117 -4.96 -3.79 10.88
N ASN A 118 -5.91 -3.77 9.94
CA ASN A 118 -6.42 -4.95 9.24
C ASN A 118 -5.78 -5.16 7.86
N CYS A 119 -4.79 -4.35 7.48
CA CYS A 119 -4.05 -4.54 6.24
C CYS A 119 -3.32 -5.86 6.25
N ASN A 120 -3.53 -6.66 5.23
CA ASN A 120 -2.91 -7.96 5.05
C ASN A 120 -2.45 -8.12 3.61
N ILE A 121 -1.19 -8.53 3.42
CA ILE A 121 -0.66 -8.84 2.10
C ILE A 121 -0.65 -10.35 1.93
N SER A 122 -1.27 -10.82 0.87
CA SER A 122 -1.36 -12.25 0.55
C SER A 122 -0.89 -12.53 -0.87
N TYR A 123 -0.16 -13.60 -1.02
CA TYR A 123 0.29 -14.14 -2.30
C TYR A 123 -0.39 -15.48 -2.56
N GLN A 124 -1.00 -15.62 -3.71
CA GLN A 124 -1.61 -16.85 -4.17
C GLN A 124 -1.00 -17.25 -5.51
N VAL A 125 -0.74 -18.53 -5.69
CA VAL A 125 -0.12 -19.09 -6.89
C VAL A 125 -0.80 -20.41 -7.26
N ALA A 126 -0.90 -20.67 -8.57
CA ALA A 126 -1.36 -21.95 -9.08
C ALA A 126 -0.45 -23.10 -8.64
N ASN A 127 -0.98 -24.31 -8.51
CA ASN A 127 -0.19 -25.50 -8.14
C ASN A 127 0.94 -25.80 -9.15
N ASP A 128 0.74 -25.45 -10.41
CA ASP A 128 1.75 -25.58 -11.48
C ASP A 128 2.60 -24.33 -11.68
N GLY A 129 2.34 -23.27 -10.93
CA GLY A 129 3.02 -21.97 -11.05
C GLY A 129 2.67 -21.21 -12.33
N SER A 130 1.55 -21.49 -12.98
CA SER A 130 1.15 -20.85 -14.23
C SER A 130 0.66 -19.41 -14.07
N TRP A 131 0.00 -19.11 -12.96
CA TRP A 131 -0.49 -17.77 -12.61
C TRP A 131 -0.23 -17.46 -11.14
N TYR A 132 -0.27 -16.15 -10.82
CA TYR A 132 -0.25 -15.65 -9.43
C TYR A 132 -1.25 -14.52 -9.24
N LYS A 133 -1.55 -14.26 -7.99
CA LYS A 133 -2.22 -13.05 -7.49
C LYS A 133 -1.57 -12.59 -6.20
N LEU A 134 -1.18 -11.34 -6.16
CA LEU A 134 -0.71 -10.64 -4.96
C LEU A 134 -1.76 -9.61 -4.57
N THR A 135 -2.31 -9.72 -3.38
CA THR A 135 -3.37 -8.83 -2.87
C THR A 135 -2.93 -8.17 -1.58
N ALA A 136 -3.01 -6.85 -1.53
CA ALA A 136 -2.90 -6.06 -0.31
C ALA A 136 -4.33 -5.71 0.15
N GLU A 137 -4.91 -6.58 0.96
CA GLU A 137 -6.30 -6.49 1.41
C GLU A 137 -6.43 -5.47 2.55
N ARG A 138 -7.41 -4.58 2.45
CA ARG A 138 -7.68 -3.49 3.41
C ARG A 138 -6.47 -2.57 3.66
N CYS A 139 -5.63 -2.40 2.67
CA CYS A 139 -4.40 -1.62 2.79
C CYS A 139 -4.55 -0.19 2.26
N HIS A 140 -5.63 0.13 1.55
CA HIS A 140 -5.91 1.50 1.11
C HIS A 140 -6.27 2.36 2.32
N ALA A 141 -5.47 3.38 2.59
CA ALA A 141 -5.72 4.31 3.67
C ALA A 141 -6.71 5.40 3.22
N GLY A 142 -7.63 5.78 4.11
CA GLY A 142 -8.50 6.96 3.94
C GLY A 142 -9.78 6.75 3.14
N ALA A 143 -10.04 5.57 2.57
CA ALA A 143 -11.34 5.27 1.98
C ALA A 143 -12.38 5.06 3.09
N THR A 144 -13.36 5.95 3.15
CA THR A 144 -14.53 5.81 4.04
C THR A 144 -15.78 5.37 3.27
N THR A 145 -15.71 5.47 1.95
CA THR A 145 -16.76 5.05 1.02
C THR A 145 -16.15 4.30 -0.16
N ALA A 146 -16.97 3.51 -0.85
CA ALA A 146 -16.56 2.81 -2.06
C ALA A 146 -16.03 3.77 -3.16
N ALA A 147 -16.55 4.99 -3.22
CA ALA A 147 -16.14 5.99 -4.22
C ALA A 147 -14.74 6.57 -3.97
N GLU A 148 -14.24 6.48 -2.74
CA GLU A 148 -12.91 7.00 -2.36
C GLU A 148 -11.81 5.95 -2.47
N GLY A 149 -12.17 4.68 -2.61
CA GLY A 149 -11.25 3.55 -2.71
C GLY A 149 -10.87 3.20 -4.14
N VAL A 150 -10.25 2.05 -4.29
CA VAL A 150 -9.84 1.46 -5.57
C VAL A 150 -11.08 1.03 -6.36
N GLN A 151 -11.23 1.51 -7.58
CA GLN A 151 -12.39 1.21 -8.43
C GLN A 151 -12.14 -0.01 -9.32
N VAL A 152 -13.24 -0.67 -9.69
CA VAL A 152 -13.18 -1.73 -10.72
C VAL A 152 -12.70 -1.11 -12.04
N GLY A 153 -11.62 -1.65 -12.59
CA GLY A 153 -10.98 -1.11 -13.79
C GLY A 153 -9.74 -0.28 -13.52
N ASP A 154 -9.45 0.06 -12.26
CA ASP A 154 -8.15 0.64 -11.89
C ASP A 154 -7.02 -0.38 -12.09
N GLU A 155 -5.82 0.11 -12.35
CA GLU A 155 -4.64 -0.72 -12.58
C GLU A 155 -4.34 -1.69 -11.42
N PHE A 156 -4.67 -1.27 -10.20
CA PHE A 156 -4.49 -2.06 -8.97
C PHE A 156 -5.80 -2.63 -8.44
N ALA A 157 -6.84 -2.71 -9.26
CA ALA A 157 -8.10 -3.30 -8.84
C ALA A 157 -7.94 -4.76 -8.42
N ARG A 158 -8.61 -5.15 -7.34
CA ARG A 158 -8.55 -6.52 -6.82
C ARG A 158 -8.93 -7.58 -7.84
N CYS A 159 -9.83 -7.26 -8.78
CA CYS A 159 -10.14 -8.09 -9.93
C CYS A 159 -10.80 -7.29 -11.06
N LEU A 160 -10.87 -7.90 -12.25
CA LEU A 160 -11.49 -7.29 -13.41
C LEU A 160 -13.01 -7.35 -13.33
N ASN A 161 -13.66 -6.40 -13.98
CA ASN A 161 -15.12 -6.38 -14.13
C ASN A 161 -15.69 -7.67 -14.80
N SER A 162 -14.86 -8.31 -15.62
CA SER A 162 -15.19 -9.59 -16.28
C SER A 162 -15.23 -10.81 -15.37
N CYS A 163 -14.74 -10.71 -14.13
CA CYS A 163 -14.69 -11.82 -13.18
C CYS A 163 -16.06 -12.20 -12.55
N GLY A 164 -17.12 -11.56 -12.96
CA GLY A 164 -18.49 -11.87 -12.55
C GLY A 164 -18.85 -11.34 -11.16
N ILE A 165 -19.82 -12.01 -10.52
CA ILE A 165 -20.46 -11.53 -9.28
C ILE A 165 -19.45 -11.35 -8.13
N SER A 166 -18.42 -12.17 -8.05
CA SER A 166 -17.38 -12.07 -7.02
C SER A 166 -16.62 -10.75 -6.98
N CYS A 167 -16.62 -10.01 -8.11
CA CYS A 167 -15.93 -8.72 -8.24
C CYS A 167 -16.86 -7.54 -8.43
N THR A 168 -18.10 -7.76 -8.86
CA THR A 168 -19.07 -6.70 -9.15
C THR A 168 -20.17 -6.55 -8.11
N SER A 169 -20.41 -7.59 -7.32
CA SER A 169 -21.46 -7.64 -6.28
C SER A 169 -20.95 -7.32 -4.88
N ILE A 170 -19.80 -6.68 -4.77
CA ILE A 170 -19.19 -6.41 -3.48
C ILE A 170 -19.91 -5.25 -2.82
N VAL A 171 -20.54 -5.54 -1.70
CA VAL A 171 -21.20 -4.53 -0.84
C VAL A 171 -20.13 -3.58 -0.29
N ALA A 172 -20.49 -2.32 -0.08
CA ALA A 172 -19.60 -1.28 0.44
C ALA A 172 -18.95 -1.62 1.81
N THR A 173 -19.38 -2.70 2.46
CA THR A 173 -18.82 -3.20 3.73
C THR A 173 -17.66 -4.18 3.53
N GLU A 174 -17.36 -4.58 2.30
CA GLU A 174 -16.29 -5.52 2.01
C GLU A 174 -14.99 -4.79 1.63
N ALA A 175 -13.89 -5.46 1.90
CA ALA A 175 -12.53 -4.96 1.74
C ALA A 175 -12.09 -4.68 0.29
N PHE A 176 -12.99 -4.77 -0.69
CA PHE A 176 -12.64 -4.60 -2.10
C PHE A 176 -12.03 -3.24 -2.40
N TYR A 177 -12.73 -2.17 -2.05
CA TYR A 177 -12.32 -0.80 -2.35
C TYR A 177 -11.12 -0.33 -1.51
N GLU A 178 -10.84 -1.04 -0.41
CA GLU A 178 -9.68 -0.81 0.43
C GLU A 178 -8.48 -1.68 0.03
N SER A 179 -8.57 -2.41 -1.08
CA SER A 179 -7.57 -3.42 -1.46
C SER A 179 -6.92 -3.12 -2.79
N TYR A 180 -5.62 -3.38 -2.86
CA TYR A 180 -4.84 -3.38 -4.09
C TYR A 180 -4.52 -4.81 -4.51
N ALA A 181 -4.44 -5.07 -5.81
CA ALA A 181 -3.92 -6.33 -6.30
C ALA A 181 -3.12 -6.15 -7.60
N VAL A 182 -2.18 -7.07 -7.80
CA VAL A 182 -1.53 -7.33 -9.08
C VAL A 182 -1.60 -8.82 -9.35
N TYR A 183 -1.73 -9.19 -10.60
CA TYR A 183 -1.92 -10.58 -11.00
C TYR A 183 -1.39 -10.82 -12.42
N SER A 184 -1.06 -12.07 -12.70
CA SER A 184 -0.81 -12.53 -14.07
C SER A 184 -2.10 -13.03 -14.72
N ALA A 185 -2.08 -13.25 -16.03
CA ALA A 185 -3.17 -13.90 -16.75
C ALA A 185 -3.54 -15.25 -16.09
N GLY A 186 -4.81 -15.44 -15.75
CA GLY A 186 -5.34 -16.59 -15.02
C GLY A 186 -5.49 -16.37 -13.51
N GLY A 187 -4.84 -15.35 -12.94
CA GLY A 187 -4.94 -14.98 -11.53
C GLY A 187 -5.98 -13.88 -11.23
N GLU A 188 -6.46 -13.21 -12.25
CA GLU A 188 -7.32 -12.03 -12.13
C GLU A 188 -8.63 -12.26 -11.37
N CYS A 189 -9.21 -13.42 -11.52
CA CYS A 189 -10.51 -13.78 -10.94
C CYS A 189 -10.43 -14.67 -9.69
N GLN A 190 -9.23 -14.82 -9.10
CA GLN A 190 -8.98 -15.66 -7.92
C GLN A 190 -9.14 -14.92 -6.60
#